data_a3ec1cbe394ce8ea7b255f57552ab1bb
#
_entry.id   a3ec1cbe394ce8ea7b255f57552ab1bb
#
_cell.length_a   1.000
_cell.length_b   1.000
_cell.length_c   1.000
_cell.angle_alpha   90.00
_cell.angle_beta   90.00
_cell.angle_gamma   90.00
#
_symmetry.space_group_name_H-M   'P 1'
#
loop_
_entity.id
_entity.type
_entity.pdbx_description
1 polymer ?
#
loop_
_entity_poly.entity_id
_entity_poly.type
_entity_poly.pdbx_seq_one_letter_code
_entity_poly.pdbx_strand_id
1 'polypeptide(L)'
;MILKPTSVGRFVFSPLGGEPLDVGAAWRRADSDEMSGWRSRHIGYVLQHGGLLPYLTVRRNIELPRRLLELPLGRVAEDLAGRLGIRQQLDKLPAALSVGQRQRAAIARALAHEPPVVIADEPTAAIDPLNAERITALLARLADELKVTLIVASHAQDLMRHAGFTLIAHQIEAADEESMTVSVCSAEPMAA
;
A
#
# COMPACT_ATOMS: atom_id res chain seq x y z
N MET A 1 1.83 5.02 16.98
CA MET A 1 1.23 4.08 17.97
C MET A 1 0.75 2.87 17.18
N ILE A 2 1.30 1.69 17.41
CA ILE A 2 0.84 0.46 16.77
C ILE A 2 -0.23 -0.11 17.71
N LEU A 3 -1.47 -0.18 17.24
CA LEU A 3 -2.55 -0.83 17.97
C LEU A 3 -2.23 -2.33 18.09
N LYS A 4 -2.12 -2.81 19.31
CA LYS A 4 -1.93 -4.25 19.55
C LYS A 4 -3.31 -4.92 19.59
N PRO A 5 -3.54 -5.99 18.84
CA PRO A 5 -4.78 -6.72 18.97
C PRO A 5 -4.90 -7.32 20.38
N THR A 6 -6.07 -7.24 20.97
CA THR A 6 -6.36 -7.82 22.30
C THR A 6 -6.40 -9.34 22.28
N SER A 7 -6.82 -9.91 21.14
CA SER A 7 -6.75 -11.35 20.87
C SER A 7 -6.51 -11.58 19.38
N VAL A 8 -5.73 -12.60 19.05
CA VAL A 8 -5.52 -13.04 17.67
C VAL A 8 -5.81 -14.53 17.63
N GLY A 9 -6.81 -14.93 16.87
CA GLY A 9 -7.08 -16.35 16.58
C GLY A 9 -5.97 -16.90 15.68
N ARG A 10 -6.26 -17.06 14.39
CA ARG A 10 -5.28 -17.46 13.38
C ARG A 10 -5.12 -16.34 12.36
N PHE A 11 -3.91 -15.81 12.22
CA PHE A 11 -3.57 -14.85 11.17
C PHE A 11 -2.31 -15.32 10.46
N VAL A 12 -2.52 -15.89 9.28
CA VAL A 12 -1.45 -16.43 8.42
C VAL A 12 -1.41 -15.62 7.13
N PHE A 13 -0.25 -15.14 6.78
CA PHE A 13 0.03 -14.54 5.48
C PHE A 13 0.77 -15.56 4.61
N SER A 14 0.19 -15.86 3.44
CA SER A 14 0.75 -16.82 2.47
C SER A 14 1.03 -16.10 1.15
N PRO A 15 2.25 -15.57 0.95
CA PRO A 15 2.61 -14.95 -0.32
C PRO A 15 2.69 -16.02 -1.42
N LEU A 16 2.35 -15.66 -2.65
CA LEU A 16 2.53 -16.53 -3.81
C LEU A 16 4.01 -16.91 -3.95
N GLY A 17 4.32 -18.20 -3.89
CA GLY A 17 5.69 -18.71 -4.02
C GLY A 17 6.60 -18.54 -2.80
N GLY A 18 6.07 -18.08 -1.67
CA GLY A 18 6.78 -17.92 -0.41
C GLY A 18 6.27 -18.83 0.70
N GLU A 19 7.05 -18.95 1.78
CA GLU A 19 6.60 -19.68 2.95
C GLU A 19 5.52 -18.90 3.72
N PRO A 20 4.47 -19.57 4.23
CA PRO A 20 3.47 -18.93 5.05
C PRO A 20 4.07 -18.40 6.35
N LEU A 21 3.72 -17.16 6.71
CA LEU A 21 4.07 -16.57 8.00
C LEU A 21 2.85 -16.57 8.91
N ASP A 22 2.95 -17.19 10.09
CA ASP A 22 1.96 -16.98 11.16
C ASP A 22 2.24 -15.62 11.83
N VAL A 23 1.58 -14.59 11.29
CA VAL A 23 1.68 -13.22 11.79
C VAL A 23 1.20 -13.13 13.24
N GLY A 24 0.17 -13.91 13.62
CA GLY A 24 -0.32 -13.97 14.99
C GLY A 24 0.73 -14.54 15.96
N ALA A 25 1.46 -15.57 15.55
CA ALA A 25 2.53 -16.12 16.37
C ALA A 25 3.72 -15.16 16.48
N ALA A 26 4.17 -14.54 15.38
CA ALA A 26 5.23 -13.54 15.37
C ALA A 26 4.87 -12.34 16.27
N TRP A 27 3.63 -11.90 16.22
CA TRP A 27 3.13 -10.83 17.08
C TRP A 27 3.15 -11.18 18.57
N ARG A 28 2.77 -12.43 18.93
CA ARG A 28 2.81 -12.89 20.33
C ARG A 28 4.22 -12.96 20.89
N ARG A 29 5.22 -13.30 20.07
CA ARG A 29 6.64 -13.27 20.45
C ARG A 29 7.18 -11.86 20.68
N ALA A 30 6.46 -10.83 20.24
CA ALA A 30 6.85 -9.42 20.29
C ALA A 30 8.22 -9.14 19.63
N ASP A 31 8.59 -9.92 18.62
CA ASP A 31 9.82 -9.73 17.87
C ASP A 31 9.62 -8.60 16.84
N SER A 32 10.04 -7.40 17.24
CA SER A 32 9.88 -6.20 16.42
C SER A 32 10.75 -6.23 15.16
N ASP A 33 11.92 -6.87 15.23
CA ASP A 33 12.89 -6.90 14.14
C ASP A 33 12.47 -7.92 13.09
N GLU A 34 12.01 -9.11 13.50
CA GLU A 34 11.40 -10.10 12.60
C GLU A 34 10.20 -9.49 11.85
N MET A 35 9.28 -8.85 12.58
CA MET A 35 8.11 -8.22 12.01
C MET A 35 8.45 -7.05 11.09
N SER A 36 9.45 -6.26 11.43
CA SER A 36 9.90 -5.13 10.60
C SER A 36 10.56 -5.63 9.31
N GLY A 37 11.45 -6.61 9.42
CA GLY A 37 12.11 -7.25 8.28
C GLY A 37 11.09 -7.92 7.35
N TRP A 38 10.08 -8.56 7.91
CA TRP A 38 9.01 -9.17 7.14
C TRP A 38 8.18 -8.11 6.39
N ARG A 39 7.72 -7.06 7.09
CA ARG A 39 6.95 -5.97 6.46
C ARG A 39 7.71 -5.31 5.33
N SER A 40 8.99 -5.02 5.53
CA SER A 40 9.82 -4.37 4.52
C SER A 40 9.96 -5.16 3.22
N ARG A 41 9.89 -6.49 3.30
CA ARG A 41 10.00 -7.39 2.14
C ARG A 41 8.67 -7.63 1.45
N HIS A 42 7.57 -7.71 2.20
CA HIS A 42 6.31 -8.24 1.68
C HIS A 42 5.21 -7.20 1.54
N ILE A 43 5.39 -6.00 2.08
CA ILE A 43 4.36 -4.96 2.02
C ILE A 43 4.92 -3.69 1.39
N GLY A 44 4.30 -3.28 0.27
CA GLY A 44 4.41 -1.92 -0.25
C GLY A 44 3.39 -1.01 0.44
N TYR A 45 3.78 0.23 0.77
CA TYR A 45 2.86 1.14 1.44
C TYR A 45 2.75 2.47 0.70
N VAL A 46 1.52 2.86 0.38
CA VAL A 46 1.17 4.15 -0.24
C VAL A 46 0.45 5.00 0.79
N LEU A 47 1.13 6.03 1.29
CA LEU A 47 0.57 6.97 2.25
C LEU A 47 -0.34 8.01 1.59
N GLN A 48 -1.31 8.52 2.31
CA GLN A 48 -2.26 9.56 1.89
C GLN A 48 -1.58 10.76 1.22
N HIS A 49 -0.45 11.25 1.76
CA HIS A 49 0.30 12.37 1.22
C HIS A 49 1.56 11.95 0.45
N GLY A 50 1.60 10.71 -0.04
CA GLY A 50 2.72 10.14 -0.78
C GLY A 50 3.95 9.81 0.08
N GLY A 51 4.26 10.57 1.12
CA GLY A 51 5.35 10.34 2.06
C GLY A 51 6.75 10.22 1.42
N LEU A 52 6.98 10.89 0.30
CA LEU A 52 8.31 10.92 -0.35
C LEU A 52 9.30 11.66 0.55
N LEU A 53 10.54 11.17 0.58
CA LEU A 53 11.63 11.84 1.28
C LEU A 53 12.03 13.09 0.50
N PRO A 54 11.91 14.30 1.08
CA PRO A 54 12.00 15.56 0.35
C PRO A 54 13.41 15.86 -0.17
N TYR A 55 14.43 15.27 0.42
CA TYR A 55 15.85 15.44 0.07
C TYR A 55 16.37 14.40 -0.93
N LEU A 56 15.55 13.43 -1.32
CA LEU A 56 15.85 12.46 -2.36
C LEU A 56 15.13 12.82 -3.65
N THR A 57 15.79 12.61 -4.79
CA THR A 57 15.11 12.70 -6.09
C THR A 57 14.00 11.64 -6.18
N VAL A 58 13.07 11.80 -7.13
CA VAL A 58 12.02 10.81 -7.41
C VAL A 58 12.64 9.43 -7.67
N ARG A 59 13.69 9.35 -8.47
CA ARG A 59 14.46 8.13 -8.73
C ARG A 59 14.90 7.46 -7.42
N ARG A 60 15.60 8.20 -6.57
CA ARG A 60 16.10 7.68 -5.30
C ARG A 60 14.98 7.29 -4.32
N ASN A 61 13.86 8.00 -4.34
CA ASN A 61 12.67 7.61 -3.59
C ASN A 61 12.13 6.26 -4.07
N ILE A 62 12.00 6.06 -5.39
CA ILE A 62 11.51 4.80 -5.97
C ILE A 62 12.47 3.65 -5.65
N GLU A 63 13.76 3.85 -5.78
CA GLU A 63 14.80 2.84 -5.53
C GLU A 63 15.00 2.51 -4.04
N LEU A 64 14.51 3.35 -3.13
CA LEU A 64 14.80 3.25 -1.70
C LEU A 64 14.47 1.88 -1.09
N PRO A 65 13.30 1.26 -1.31
CA PRO A 65 12.99 -0.05 -0.77
C PRO A 65 13.99 -1.12 -1.23
N ARG A 66 14.38 -1.11 -2.50
CA ARG A 66 15.36 -2.07 -3.03
C ARG A 66 16.74 -1.88 -2.41
N ARG A 67 17.15 -0.62 -2.18
CA ARG A 67 18.44 -0.32 -1.51
C ARG A 67 18.45 -0.82 -0.07
N LEU A 68 17.35 -0.64 0.68
CA LEU A 68 17.23 -1.10 2.06
C LEU A 68 17.20 -2.63 2.16
N LEU A 69 16.70 -3.31 1.13
CA LEU A 69 16.64 -4.77 1.04
C LEU A 69 17.84 -5.39 0.32
N GLU A 70 18.82 -4.57 -0.05
CA GLU A 70 20.03 -4.99 -0.79
C GLU A 70 19.71 -5.70 -2.12
N LEU A 71 18.59 -5.33 -2.76
CA LEU A 71 18.15 -5.87 -4.03
C LEU A 71 18.81 -5.12 -5.20
N PRO A 72 19.06 -5.77 -6.35
CA PRO A 72 19.55 -5.11 -7.54
C PRO A 72 18.62 -3.99 -8.00
N LEU A 73 19.14 -2.81 -8.31
CA LEU A 73 18.33 -1.68 -8.75
C LEU A 73 17.83 -1.85 -10.18
N GLY A 74 18.68 -2.31 -11.08
CA GLY A 74 18.33 -2.49 -12.49
C GLY A 74 17.73 -1.20 -13.08
N ARG A 75 16.63 -1.36 -13.80
CA ARG A 75 15.85 -0.26 -14.41
C ARG A 75 14.50 -0.03 -13.74
N VAL A 76 14.35 -0.47 -12.50
CA VAL A 76 13.05 -0.42 -11.81
C VAL A 76 12.44 0.98 -11.76
N ALA A 77 13.27 2.00 -11.51
CA ALA A 77 12.79 3.39 -11.44
C ALA A 77 12.27 3.88 -12.80
N GLU A 78 13.00 3.59 -13.88
CA GLU A 78 12.59 3.98 -15.24
C GLU A 78 11.33 3.24 -15.70
N ASP A 79 11.24 1.96 -15.40
CA ASP A 79 10.13 1.10 -15.86
C ASP A 79 8.84 1.48 -15.11
N LEU A 80 8.88 1.60 -13.79
CA LEU A 80 7.72 2.04 -13.02
C LEU A 80 7.34 3.49 -13.32
N ALA A 81 8.32 4.40 -13.43
CA ALA A 81 8.05 5.77 -13.81
C ALA A 81 7.46 5.89 -15.21
N GLY A 82 7.85 5.01 -16.13
CA GLY A 82 7.26 4.91 -17.47
C GLY A 82 5.80 4.49 -17.42
N ARG A 83 5.47 3.41 -16.69
CA ARG A 83 4.09 2.91 -16.51
C ARG A 83 3.19 3.94 -15.83
N LEU A 84 3.75 4.73 -14.91
CA LEU A 84 3.05 5.75 -14.15
C LEU A 84 3.05 7.15 -14.82
N GLY A 85 3.70 7.30 -15.98
CA GLY A 85 3.73 8.56 -16.73
C GLY A 85 4.52 9.68 -16.05
N ILE A 86 5.54 9.34 -15.26
CA ILE A 86 6.39 10.30 -14.51
C ILE A 86 7.88 10.17 -14.84
N ARG A 87 8.24 9.55 -15.97
CA ARG A 87 9.65 9.33 -16.34
C ARG A 87 10.47 10.63 -16.37
N GLN A 88 9.88 11.72 -16.86
CA GLN A 88 10.55 13.04 -16.94
C GLN A 88 10.79 13.70 -15.57
N GLN A 89 10.22 13.16 -14.50
CA GLN A 89 10.32 13.66 -13.14
C GLN A 89 11.39 12.95 -12.30
N LEU A 90 12.01 11.90 -12.82
CA LEU A 90 12.92 11.03 -12.06
C LEU A 90 14.05 11.77 -11.35
N ASP A 91 14.62 12.79 -11.98
CA ASP A 91 15.76 13.51 -11.44
C ASP A 91 15.36 14.78 -10.65
N LYS A 92 14.05 15.03 -10.50
CA LYS A 92 13.52 16.14 -9.71
C LYS A 92 13.35 15.75 -8.23
N LEU A 93 13.35 16.77 -7.37
CA LEU A 93 12.95 16.64 -5.97
C LEU A 93 11.43 16.65 -5.85
N PRO A 94 10.83 16.03 -4.81
CA PRO A 94 9.39 16.00 -4.58
C PRO A 94 8.71 17.37 -4.56
N ALA A 95 9.41 18.42 -4.11
CA ALA A 95 8.90 19.78 -4.07
C ALA A 95 8.58 20.36 -5.47
N ALA A 96 9.22 19.86 -6.53
CA ALA A 96 9.01 20.30 -7.90
C ALA A 96 7.88 19.54 -8.63
N LEU A 97 7.15 18.64 -7.94
CA LEU A 97 6.11 17.81 -8.50
C LEU A 97 4.71 18.35 -8.14
N SER A 98 3.73 18.14 -9.04
CA SER A 98 2.31 18.28 -8.68
C SER A 98 1.89 17.21 -7.66
N VAL A 99 0.73 17.41 -7.01
CA VAL A 99 0.19 16.43 -6.04
C VAL A 99 0.04 15.05 -6.69
N GLY A 100 -0.58 14.98 -7.87
CA GLY A 100 -0.76 13.72 -8.61
C GLY A 100 0.57 13.07 -9.04
N GLN A 101 1.59 13.86 -9.40
CA GLN A 101 2.92 13.34 -9.71
C GLN A 101 3.62 12.78 -8.46
N ARG A 102 3.49 13.44 -7.31
CA ARG A 102 4.01 12.91 -6.04
C ARG A 102 3.33 11.59 -5.68
N GLN A 103 2.00 11.51 -5.85
CA GLN A 103 1.26 10.28 -5.56
C GLN A 103 1.70 9.13 -6.47
N ARG A 104 1.87 9.38 -7.77
CA ARG A 104 2.40 8.37 -8.71
C ARG A 104 3.82 7.92 -8.34
N ALA A 105 4.68 8.83 -7.88
CA ALA A 105 6.01 8.47 -7.40
C ALA A 105 5.95 7.62 -6.12
N ALA A 106 5.01 7.90 -5.21
CA ALA A 106 4.79 7.09 -4.02
C ALA A 106 4.30 5.67 -4.37
N ILE A 107 3.40 5.55 -5.35
CA ILE A 107 2.95 4.25 -5.90
C ILE A 107 4.13 3.49 -6.50
N ALA A 108 4.97 4.15 -7.31
CA ALA A 108 6.17 3.55 -7.87
C ALA A 108 7.10 3.01 -6.77
N ARG A 109 7.31 3.79 -5.72
CA ARG A 109 8.13 3.38 -4.58
C ARG A 109 7.54 2.14 -3.88
N ALA A 110 6.24 2.12 -3.65
CA ALA A 110 5.56 1.00 -2.98
C ALA A 110 5.69 -0.31 -3.78
N LEU A 111 5.75 -0.24 -5.11
CA LEU A 111 5.87 -1.39 -6.01
C LEU A 111 7.33 -1.78 -6.31
N ALA A 112 8.31 -0.94 -6.00
CA ALA A 112 9.67 -1.07 -6.50
C ALA A 112 10.41 -2.35 -6.06
N HIS A 113 10.09 -2.89 -4.91
CA HIS A 113 10.69 -4.14 -4.39
C HIS A 113 9.84 -5.38 -4.68
N GLU A 114 8.84 -5.24 -5.57
CA GLU A 114 7.95 -6.32 -6.03
C GLU A 114 7.24 -7.04 -4.87
N PRO A 115 6.60 -6.30 -3.95
CA PRO A 115 5.94 -6.91 -2.81
C PRO A 115 4.70 -7.69 -3.25
N PRO A 116 4.35 -8.80 -2.60
CA PRO A 116 3.10 -9.53 -2.88
C PRO A 116 1.84 -8.77 -2.46
N VAL A 117 1.96 -7.80 -1.54
CA VAL A 117 0.84 -6.96 -1.08
C VAL A 117 1.21 -5.49 -1.11
N VAL A 118 0.30 -4.65 -1.58
CA VAL A 118 0.38 -3.19 -1.43
C VAL A 118 -0.82 -2.71 -0.63
N ILE A 119 -0.55 -1.92 0.40
CA ILE A 119 -1.56 -1.23 1.19
C ILE A 119 -1.54 0.25 0.80
N ALA A 120 -2.69 0.78 0.39
CA ALA A 120 -2.85 2.19 0.05
C ALA A 120 -3.86 2.84 0.99
N ASP A 121 -3.38 3.87 1.70
CA ASP A 121 -4.18 4.63 2.64
C ASP A 121 -4.59 5.96 2.01
N GLU A 122 -5.89 6.12 1.73
CA GLU A 122 -6.49 7.29 1.07
C GLU A 122 -5.67 7.80 -0.14
N PRO A 123 -5.34 6.93 -1.11
CA PRO A 123 -4.38 7.27 -2.17
C PRO A 123 -4.84 8.41 -3.09
N THR A 124 -6.09 8.85 -2.99
CA THR A 124 -6.67 9.88 -3.85
C THR A 124 -7.30 11.06 -3.11
N ALA A 125 -7.26 11.10 -1.78
CA ALA A 125 -7.94 12.12 -0.98
C ALA A 125 -7.52 13.58 -1.25
N ALA A 126 -6.26 13.78 -1.67
CA ALA A 126 -5.72 15.11 -1.95
C ALA A 126 -5.72 15.48 -3.45
N ILE A 127 -6.46 14.73 -4.28
CA ILE A 127 -6.41 14.82 -5.74
C ILE A 127 -7.81 15.19 -6.25
N ASP A 128 -7.87 15.99 -7.32
CA ASP A 128 -9.14 16.32 -7.97
C ASP A 128 -9.83 15.06 -8.53
N PRO A 129 -11.17 15.06 -8.67
CA PRO A 129 -11.93 13.86 -9.01
C PRO A 129 -11.47 13.16 -10.29
N LEU A 130 -11.15 13.92 -11.35
CA LEU A 130 -10.73 13.35 -12.63
C LEU A 130 -9.38 12.64 -12.53
N ASN A 131 -8.42 13.21 -11.80
CA ASN A 131 -7.14 12.57 -11.55
C ASN A 131 -7.26 11.45 -10.55
N ALA A 132 -8.18 11.49 -9.58
CA ALA A 132 -8.48 10.41 -8.65
C ALA A 132 -8.95 9.15 -9.40
N GLU A 133 -9.87 9.27 -10.34
CA GLU A 133 -10.31 8.18 -11.22
C GLU A 133 -9.13 7.55 -11.97
N ARG A 134 -8.31 8.40 -12.60
CA ARG A 134 -7.13 7.95 -13.35
C ARG A 134 -6.12 7.20 -12.48
N ILE A 135 -5.87 7.68 -11.27
CA ILE A 135 -4.92 7.04 -10.34
C ILE A 135 -5.50 5.72 -9.81
N THR A 136 -6.79 5.67 -9.49
CA THR A 136 -7.46 4.44 -9.04
C THR A 136 -7.44 3.36 -10.12
N ALA A 137 -7.81 3.71 -11.35
CA ALA A 137 -7.74 2.80 -12.48
C ALA A 137 -6.30 2.32 -12.78
N LEU A 138 -5.33 3.21 -12.63
CA LEU A 138 -3.91 2.89 -12.80
C LEU A 138 -3.42 1.92 -11.73
N LEU A 139 -3.81 2.13 -10.46
CA LEU A 139 -3.49 1.22 -9.35
C LEU A 139 -4.09 -0.17 -9.57
N ALA A 140 -5.37 -0.26 -9.93
CA ALA A 140 -6.04 -1.54 -10.21
C ALA A 140 -5.35 -2.29 -11.34
N ARG A 141 -5.05 -1.61 -12.45
CA ARG A 141 -4.34 -2.18 -13.58
C ARG A 141 -2.94 -2.68 -13.21
N LEU A 142 -2.14 -1.89 -12.48
CA LEU A 142 -0.81 -2.29 -12.07
C LEU A 142 -0.83 -3.46 -11.09
N ALA A 143 -1.82 -3.52 -10.20
CA ALA A 143 -2.00 -4.65 -9.29
C ALA A 143 -2.26 -5.95 -10.06
N ASP A 144 -3.10 -5.90 -11.09
CA ASP A 144 -3.37 -7.07 -11.95
C ASP A 144 -2.15 -7.46 -12.82
N GLU A 145 -1.50 -6.49 -13.48
CA GLU A 145 -0.32 -6.75 -14.31
C GLU A 145 0.85 -7.34 -13.52
N LEU A 146 1.08 -6.86 -12.30
CA LEU A 146 2.17 -7.29 -11.43
C LEU A 146 1.78 -8.43 -10.49
N LYS A 147 0.52 -8.88 -10.53
CA LYS A 147 -0.02 -9.94 -9.64
C LYS A 147 0.14 -9.61 -8.16
N VAL A 148 -0.07 -8.36 -7.80
CA VAL A 148 0.02 -7.84 -6.44
C VAL A 148 -1.38 -7.79 -5.83
N THR A 149 -1.54 -8.24 -4.60
CA THR A 149 -2.77 -8.00 -3.84
C THR A 149 -2.81 -6.55 -3.38
N LEU A 150 -3.81 -5.79 -3.81
CA LEU A 150 -3.96 -4.39 -3.46
C LEU A 150 -5.09 -4.23 -2.43
N ILE A 151 -4.75 -3.68 -1.27
CA ILE A 151 -5.70 -3.32 -0.20
C ILE A 151 -5.77 -1.80 -0.14
N VAL A 152 -6.97 -1.23 -0.30
CA VAL A 152 -7.17 0.22 -0.28
C VAL A 152 -8.09 0.61 0.86
N ALA A 153 -7.64 1.48 1.74
CA ALA A 153 -8.50 2.19 2.67
C ALA A 153 -8.94 3.50 2.00
N SER A 154 -10.24 3.70 1.79
CA SER A 154 -10.75 4.92 1.17
C SER A 154 -12.19 5.22 1.57
N HIS A 155 -12.50 6.51 1.71
CA HIS A 155 -13.87 6.98 1.86
C HIS A 155 -14.62 7.08 0.51
N ALA A 156 -13.93 7.05 -0.63
CA ALA A 156 -14.50 7.15 -1.97
C ALA A 156 -15.01 5.77 -2.48
N GLN A 157 -15.98 5.17 -1.77
CA GLN A 157 -16.47 3.82 -2.05
C GLN A 157 -16.95 3.63 -3.49
N ASP A 158 -17.70 4.60 -4.03
CA ASP A 158 -18.23 4.51 -5.40
C ASP A 158 -17.10 4.48 -6.43
N LEU A 159 -16.06 5.28 -6.23
CA LEU A 159 -14.88 5.27 -7.07
C LEU A 159 -14.18 3.89 -7.04
N MET A 160 -14.07 3.28 -5.87
CA MET A 160 -13.46 1.95 -5.71
C MET A 160 -14.31 0.87 -6.39
N ARG A 161 -15.65 0.91 -6.22
CA ARG A 161 -16.57 -0.02 -6.92
C ARG A 161 -16.45 0.07 -8.44
N HIS A 162 -16.47 1.30 -8.98
CA HIS A 162 -16.33 1.52 -10.43
C HIS A 162 -14.98 1.04 -10.98
N ALA A 163 -13.93 1.05 -10.16
CA ALA A 163 -12.62 0.53 -10.52
C ALA A 163 -12.47 -0.99 -10.31
N GLY A 164 -13.53 -1.69 -9.91
CA GLY A 164 -13.55 -3.15 -9.78
C GLY A 164 -13.04 -3.68 -8.45
N PHE A 165 -12.92 -2.85 -7.41
CA PHE A 165 -12.52 -3.32 -6.09
C PHE A 165 -13.68 -4.02 -5.36
N THR A 166 -13.35 -5.14 -4.69
CA THR A 166 -14.24 -5.77 -3.73
C THR A 166 -14.21 -4.98 -2.42
N LEU A 167 -15.38 -4.60 -1.90
CA LEU A 167 -15.47 -3.92 -0.63
C LEU A 167 -15.39 -4.91 0.53
N ILE A 168 -14.66 -4.52 1.57
CA ILE A 168 -14.67 -5.19 2.86
C ILE A 168 -15.47 -4.31 3.81
N ALA A 169 -16.62 -4.81 4.29
CA ALA A 169 -17.45 -4.09 5.23
C ALA A 169 -16.70 -3.95 6.56
N HIS A 170 -16.73 -2.74 7.11
CA HIS A 170 -16.15 -2.42 8.41
C HIS A 170 -17.24 -1.91 9.32
N GLN A 171 -17.54 -2.65 10.38
CA GLN A 171 -18.48 -2.26 11.42
C GLN A 171 -17.75 -1.94 12.71
N ILE A 172 -18.13 -0.86 13.34
CA ILE A 172 -17.62 -0.45 14.65
C ILE A 172 -18.70 -0.84 15.67
N GLU A 173 -18.39 -1.80 16.50
CA GLU A 173 -19.26 -2.17 17.62
C GLU A 173 -18.74 -1.50 18.90
N ALA A 174 -19.61 -0.78 19.58
CA ALA A 174 -19.30 -0.28 20.91
C ALA A 174 -19.35 -1.47 21.88
N ALA A 175 -18.22 -1.86 22.42
CA ALA A 175 -18.17 -2.80 23.53
C ALA A 175 -18.21 -2.01 24.83
N ASP A 176 -19.27 -2.19 25.60
CA ASP A 176 -19.58 -1.65 26.93
C ASP A 176 -18.89 -0.37 27.43
N GLU A 177 -19.55 0.34 28.32
CA GLU A 177 -19.35 1.75 28.77
C GLU A 177 -17.93 2.22 29.16
N GLU A 178 -16.91 1.38 29.09
CA GLU A 178 -15.53 1.74 29.43
C GLU A 178 -14.51 1.58 28.26
N SER A 179 -14.77 2.22 27.10
CA SER A 179 -13.71 2.60 26.15
C SER A 179 -13.08 1.57 25.20
N MET A 180 -13.66 0.42 24.93
CA MET A 180 -13.16 -0.44 23.85
C MET A 180 -14.09 -0.43 22.62
N THR A 181 -13.55 -0.03 21.48
CA THR A 181 -14.22 -0.14 20.19
C THR A 181 -13.71 -1.38 19.47
N VAL A 182 -14.62 -2.29 19.11
CA VAL A 182 -14.28 -3.47 18.31
C VAL A 182 -14.58 -3.19 16.84
N SER A 183 -13.59 -3.36 16.00
CA SER A 183 -13.72 -3.27 14.55
C SER A 183 -13.89 -4.66 13.95
N VAL A 184 -15.01 -4.90 13.29
CA VAL A 184 -15.28 -6.14 12.57
C VAL A 184 -15.19 -5.85 11.07
N CYS A 185 -14.32 -6.57 10.36
CA CYS A 185 -14.20 -6.49 8.92
C CYS A 185 -14.71 -7.81 8.29
N SER A 186 -15.64 -7.69 7.36
CA SER A 186 -16.16 -8.84 6.60
C SER A 186 -16.15 -8.54 5.10
N ALA A 187 -15.73 -9.52 4.29
CA ALA A 187 -15.89 -9.39 2.84
C ALA A 187 -17.38 -9.46 2.49
N GLU A 188 -17.92 -8.43 1.87
CA GLU A 188 -19.25 -8.49 1.28
C GLU A 188 -19.20 -9.40 0.05
N PRO A 189 -20.07 -10.42 -0.05
CA PRO A 189 -20.21 -11.14 -1.31
C PRO A 189 -20.69 -10.14 -2.36
N MET A 190 -20.02 -10.12 -3.50
CA MET A 190 -20.52 -9.36 -4.66
C MET A 190 -21.95 -9.85 -4.94
N ALA A 191 -22.93 -8.94 -4.86
CA ALA A 191 -24.26 -9.22 -5.37
C ALA A 191 -24.13 -9.53 -6.86
N ALA A 192 -24.56 -10.70 -7.26
CA ALA A 192 -24.57 -11.20 -8.62
C ALA A 192 -25.50 -10.38 -9.51
#